data_eb322ead5072d19bc4dc6917abacfab4
#
_entry.id   eb322ead5072d19bc4dc6917abacfab4
#
_cell.length_a   1.000
_cell.length_b   1.000
_cell.length_c   1.000
_cell.angle_alpha   90.00
_cell.angle_beta   90.00
_cell.angle_gamma   90.00
#
_symmetry.space_group_name_H-M   'P 1'
#
loop_
_entity.id
_entity.type
_entity.pdbx_description
1 polymer ?
#
loop_
_entity_poly.entity_id
_entity_poly.type
_entity_poly.pdbx_seq_one_letter_code
_entity_poly.pdbx_strand_id
1 'polypeptide(L)'
;MVLARNILFALFISVIPALIPVIGLKELRLQPCSLGLLFTSMGAGSVFSAVFVLPRARERLSSNTLVVSGNLLLVLVYVLMALVRQRELFLVVAALAGAGWTLSASELWVAAQRTMPSWARGRMSATVIMASQGAIALGGIIWGFSSQTAGVNVTLAVAAVAMALSLLLAIPLSINFTTSLSFDPPPISCVMMPLVNNPQPRDGPITITFEIEVDRMRGREFLRLMREVRLIHRRNGAYGWRLDEDLTRSNTYRIEMIVPSWTGYLLQRERLTKAEQETINRVWRLHVGQDVPGERYYLCANRELNARGATVTHPSSRHTSPLDLSAHEVQRTS
;
A
#
# COMPACT_ATOMS: atom_id res chain seq x y z
N MET A 1 -6.93 11.57 -1.58
CA MET A 1 -6.92 12.26 -2.89
C MET A 1 -6.90 11.29 -4.07
N VAL A 2 -5.89 10.41 -4.23
CA VAL A 2 -5.79 9.46 -5.37
C VAL A 2 -7.03 8.57 -5.50
N LEU A 3 -7.54 8.01 -4.39
CA LEU A 3 -8.75 7.17 -4.39
C LEU A 3 -9.98 7.94 -4.92
N ALA A 4 -10.18 9.18 -4.48
CA ALA A 4 -11.32 9.99 -4.94
C ALA A 4 -11.26 10.27 -6.45
N ARG A 5 -10.06 10.60 -6.98
CA ARG A 5 -9.87 10.76 -8.44
C ARG A 5 -10.14 9.49 -9.21
N ASN A 6 -9.73 8.35 -8.65
CA ASN A 6 -9.97 7.05 -9.28
C ASN A 6 -11.47 6.68 -9.29
N ILE A 7 -12.20 6.98 -8.20
CA ILE A 7 -13.65 6.79 -8.12
C ILE A 7 -14.37 7.69 -9.13
N LEU A 8 -14.02 8.98 -9.19
CA LEU A 8 -14.61 9.91 -10.17
C LEU A 8 -14.33 9.46 -11.61
N PHE A 9 -13.09 9.09 -11.90
CA PHE A 9 -12.75 8.54 -13.22
C PHE A 9 -13.57 7.29 -13.53
N ALA A 10 -13.68 6.36 -12.58
CA ALA A 10 -14.43 5.11 -12.73
C ALA A 10 -15.93 5.36 -13.00
N LEU A 11 -16.50 6.35 -12.32
CA LEU A 11 -17.90 6.76 -12.52
C LEU A 11 -18.15 7.29 -13.94
N PHE A 12 -17.26 8.12 -14.46
CA PHE A 12 -17.44 8.70 -15.81
C PHE A 12 -17.05 7.73 -16.91
N ILE A 13 -16.00 6.93 -16.74
CA ILE A 13 -15.60 5.97 -17.78
C ILE A 13 -16.66 4.88 -18.03
N SER A 14 -17.53 4.61 -17.04
CA SER A 14 -18.63 3.65 -17.17
C SER A 14 -19.68 4.02 -18.23
N VAL A 15 -19.69 5.28 -18.71
CA VAL A 15 -20.50 5.72 -19.86
C VAL A 15 -20.22 4.86 -21.08
N ILE A 16 -18.95 4.54 -21.35
CA ILE A 16 -18.52 3.79 -22.54
C ILE A 16 -19.13 2.39 -22.59
N PRO A 17 -18.88 1.49 -21.60
CA PRO A 17 -19.46 0.16 -21.63
C PRO A 17 -21.00 0.16 -21.51
N ALA A 18 -21.60 1.19 -20.87
CA ALA A 18 -23.04 1.30 -20.75
C ALA A 18 -23.71 1.71 -22.08
N LEU A 19 -23.14 2.67 -22.83
CA LEU A 19 -23.77 3.25 -23.98
C LEU A 19 -23.32 2.67 -25.33
N ILE A 20 -22.12 2.09 -25.46
CA ILE A 20 -21.68 1.42 -26.71
C ILE A 20 -22.71 0.39 -27.20
N PRO A 21 -23.25 -0.53 -26.37
CA PRO A 21 -24.26 -1.48 -26.83
C PRO A 21 -25.57 -0.78 -27.26
N VAL A 22 -25.98 0.26 -26.53
CA VAL A 22 -27.21 0.99 -26.83
C VAL A 22 -27.11 1.72 -28.17
N ILE A 23 -25.98 2.42 -28.41
CA ILE A 23 -25.73 3.12 -29.68
C ILE A 23 -25.61 2.11 -30.81
N GLY A 24 -24.83 1.05 -30.61
CA GLY A 24 -24.62 0.01 -31.60
C GLY A 24 -25.93 -0.63 -32.08
N LEU A 25 -26.81 -1.00 -31.14
CA LEU A 25 -28.06 -1.69 -31.47
C LEU A 25 -29.16 -0.72 -31.93
N LYS A 26 -29.35 0.42 -31.24
CA LYS A 26 -30.49 1.31 -31.52
C LYS A 26 -30.19 2.32 -32.63
N GLU A 27 -29.01 2.96 -32.59
CA GLU A 27 -28.68 4.06 -33.50
C GLU A 27 -28.02 3.55 -34.80
N LEU A 28 -27.03 2.65 -34.66
CA LEU A 28 -26.30 2.10 -35.80
C LEU A 28 -26.96 0.84 -36.38
N ARG A 29 -28.01 0.32 -35.74
CA ARG A 29 -28.75 -0.89 -36.14
C ARG A 29 -27.85 -2.08 -36.46
N LEU A 30 -26.77 -2.23 -35.65
CA LEU A 30 -25.81 -3.30 -35.82
C LEU A 30 -26.42 -4.63 -35.38
N GLN A 31 -26.00 -5.71 -36.06
CA GLN A 31 -26.29 -7.06 -35.58
C GLN A 31 -25.51 -7.35 -34.30
N PRO A 32 -25.99 -8.22 -33.41
CA PRO A 32 -25.30 -8.58 -32.18
C PRO A 32 -23.85 -9.02 -32.37
N CYS A 33 -23.55 -9.74 -33.45
CA CYS A 33 -22.18 -10.14 -33.79
C CYS A 33 -21.26 -8.93 -34.07
N SER A 34 -21.81 -7.87 -34.66
CA SER A 34 -21.05 -6.64 -34.95
C SER A 34 -20.73 -5.80 -33.72
N LEU A 35 -21.43 -5.99 -32.59
CA LEU A 35 -21.06 -5.38 -31.32
C LEU A 35 -19.70 -5.86 -30.83
N GLY A 36 -19.37 -7.12 -31.09
CA GLY A 36 -18.05 -7.67 -30.78
C GLY A 36 -16.90 -6.89 -31.45
N LEU A 37 -17.13 -6.41 -32.69
CA LEU A 37 -16.16 -5.59 -33.42
C LEU A 37 -15.89 -4.24 -32.71
N LEU A 38 -16.91 -3.63 -32.11
CA LEU A 38 -16.74 -2.37 -31.36
C LEU A 38 -15.85 -2.57 -30.13
N PHE A 39 -16.10 -3.64 -29.36
CA PHE A 39 -15.25 -3.97 -28.20
C PHE A 39 -13.85 -4.43 -28.62
N THR A 40 -13.73 -5.15 -29.74
CA THR A 40 -12.42 -5.52 -30.31
C THR A 40 -11.64 -4.27 -30.73
N SER A 41 -12.29 -3.31 -31.39
CA SER A 41 -11.68 -2.05 -31.79
C SER A 41 -11.24 -1.24 -30.58
N MET A 42 -12.08 -1.18 -29.54
CA MET A 42 -11.71 -0.56 -28.26
C MET A 42 -10.50 -1.25 -27.60
N GLY A 43 -10.48 -2.58 -27.60
CA GLY A 43 -9.35 -3.38 -27.11
C GLY A 43 -8.07 -3.11 -27.91
N ALA A 44 -8.15 -3.05 -29.23
CA ALA A 44 -7.01 -2.72 -30.10
C ALA A 44 -6.47 -1.32 -29.82
N GLY A 45 -7.32 -0.32 -29.64
CA GLY A 45 -6.93 1.02 -29.22
C GLY A 45 -6.25 1.06 -27.86
N SER A 46 -6.75 0.27 -26.89
CA SER A 46 -6.13 0.11 -25.57
C SER A 46 -4.72 -0.48 -25.66
N VAL A 47 -4.54 -1.56 -26.42
CA VAL A 47 -3.25 -2.21 -26.64
C VAL A 47 -2.27 -1.28 -27.35
N PHE A 48 -2.73 -0.63 -28.42
CA PHE A 48 -1.92 0.34 -29.15
C PHE A 48 -1.43 1.48 -28.24
N SER A 49 -2.33 2.02 -27.44
CA SER A 49 -1.99 3.07 -26.46
C SER A 49 -0.99 2.57 -25.41
N ALA A 50 -1.19 1.37 -24.87
CA ALA A 50 -0.31 0.81 -23.84
C ALA A 50 1.12 0.53 -24.35
N VAL A 51 1.24 0.03 -25.59
CA VAL A 51 2.52 -0.41 -26.17
C VAL A 51 3.28 0.74 -26.82
N PHE A 52 2.60 1.61 -27.55
CA PHE A 52 3.26 2.61 -28.37
C PHE A 52 3.17 4.03 -27.82
N VAL A 53 2.02 4.42 -27.27
CA VAL A 53 1.78 5.81 -26.83
C VAL A 53 2.32 6.02 -25.42
N LEU A 54 1.92 5.16 -24.48
CA LEU A 54 2.19 5.36 -23.05
C LEU A 54 3.70 5.36 -22.70
N PRO A 55 4.56 4.46 -23.25
CA PRO A 55 5.99 4.51 -22.93
C PRO A 55 6.63 5.83 -23.38
N ARG A 56 6.38 6.25 -24.62
CA ARG A 56 6.91 7.50 -25.18
C ARG A 56 6.39 8.74 -24.48
N ALA A 57 5.12 8.71 -24.12
CA ALA A 57 4.49 9.83 -23.42
C ALA A 57 5.04 9.99 -21.98
N ARG A 58 5.33 8.89 -21.29
CA ARG A 58 5.96 8.90 -19.94
C ARG A 58 7.35 9.50 -19.91
N GLU A 59 8.10 9.40 -21.03
CA GLU A 59 9.43 10.01 -21.14
C GLU A 59 9.37 11.56 -21.20
N ARG A 60 8.27 12.11 -21.70
CA ARG A 60 8.15 13.54 -21.97
C ARG A 60 7.15 14.29 -21.08
N LEU A 61 6.17 13.58 -20.55
CA LEU A 61 5.03 14.18 -19.84
C LEU A 61 4.95 13.69 -18.39
N SER A 62 4.48 14.56 -17.51
CA SER A 62 4.19 14.16 -16.13
C SER A 62 2.97 13.24 -16.08
N SER A 63 2.92 12.37 -15.07
CA SER A 63 1.75 11.48 -14.86
C SER A 63 0.42 12.25 -14.74
N ASN A 64 0.45 13.46 -14.15
CA ASN A 64 -0.74 14.30 -14.09
C ASN A 64 -1.17 14.77 -15.47
N THR A 65 -0.23 15.19 -16.32
CA THR A 65 -0.48 15.60 -17.70
C THR A 65 -1.06 14.44 -18.52
N LEU A 66 -0.55 13.22 -18.29
CA LEU A 66 -1.06 12.02 -18.98
C LEU A 66 -2.50 11.67 -18.56
N VAL A 67 -2.86 11.80 -17.29
CA VAL A 67 -4.25 11.64 -16.85
C VAL A 67 -5.14 12.71 -17.47
N VAL A 68 -4.70 13.96 -17.49
CA VAL A 68 -5.47 15.06 -18.06
C VAL A 68 -5.65 14.86 -19.58
N SER A 69 -4.60 14.49 -20.31
CA SER A 69 -4.68 14.24 -21.76
C SER A 69 -5.59 13.05 -22.09
N GLY A 70 -5.53 11.96 -21.30
CA GLY A 70 -6.42 10.82 -21.47
C GLY A 70 -7.88 11.17 -21.19
N ASN A 71 -8.15 11.97 -20.16
CA ASN A 71 -9.51 12.44 -19.86
C ASN A 71 -10.03 13.42 -20.91
N LEU A 72 -9.20 14.31 -21.47
CA LEU A 72 -9.59 15.19 -22.60
C LEU A 72 -9.91 14.38 -23.84
N LEU A 73 -9.13 13.32 -24.12
CA LEU A 73 -9.43 12.40 -25.21
C LEU A 73 -10.80 11.72 -24.98
N LEU A 74 -11.13 11.34 -23.74
CA LEU A 74 -12.44 10.75 -23.42
C LEU A 74 -13.59 11.76 -23.57
N VAL A 75 -13.40 13.02 -23.20
CA VAL A 75 -14.38 14.08 -23.49
C VAL A 75 -14.65 14.20 -24.98
N LEU A 76 -13.58 14.23 -25.81
CA LEU A 76 -13.69 14.22 -27.27
C LEU A 76 -14.44 12.97 -27.77
N VAL A 77 -14.12 11.81 -27.23
CA VAL A 77 -14.81 10.54 -27.57
C VAL A 77 -16.31 10.62 -27.27
N TYR A 78 -16.74 11.16 -26.13
CA TYR A 78 -18.17 11.31 -25.81
C TYR A 78 -18.88 12.21 -26.82
N VAL A 79 -18.24 13.33 -27.21
CA VAL A 79 -18.77 14.21 -28.25
C VAL A 79 -18.87 13.48 -29.62
N LEU A 80 -17.81 12.75 -30.00
CA LEU A 80 -17.80 11.98 -31.22
C LEU A 80 -18.85 10.85 -31.22
N MET A 81 -19.04 10.15 -30.10
CA MET A 81 -20.10 9.15 -29.95
C MET A 81 -21.52 9.73 -30.14
N ALA A 82 -21.72 11.01 -29.76
CA ALA A 82 -22.98 11.70 -29.95
C ALA A 82 -23.21 12.11 -31.44
N LEU A 83 -22.15 12.43 -32.17
CA LEU A 83 -22.23 12.97 -33.54
C LEU A 83 -22.10 11.91 -34.63
N VAL A 84 -21.23 10.93 -34.44
CA VAL A 84 -20.89 9.94 -35.47
C VAL A 84 -21.97 8.85 -35.55
N ARG A 85 -22.54 8.68 -36.76
CA ARG A 85 -23.55 7.67 -37.07
C ARG A 85 -23.08 6.65 -38.11
N GLN A 86 -21.88 6.83 -38.68
CA GLN A 86 -21.30 5.92 -39.65
C GLN A 86 -20.54 4.80 -38.91
N ARG A 87 -20.79 3.54 -39.28
CA ARG A 87 -20.23 2.36 -38.64
C ARG A 87 -18.71 2.36 -38.61
N GLU A 88 -18.05 2.65 -39.73
CA GLU A 88 -16.60 2.63 -39.87
C GLU A 88 -15.95 3.69 -38.99
N LEU A 89 -16.50 4.90 -38.99
CA LEU A 89 -16.02 5.98 -38.12
C LEU A 89 -16.24 5.67 -36.62
N PHE A 90 -17.34 4.99 -36.29
CA PHE A 90 -17.62 4.61 -34.92
C PHE A 90 -16.64 3.56 -34.40
N LEU A 91 -16.08 2.67 -35.23
CA LEU A 91 -14.98 1.78 -34.86
C LEU A 91 -13.74 2.57 -34.48
N VAL A 92 -13.42 3.65 -35.22
CA VAL A 92 -12.28 4.53 -34.83
C VAL A 92 -12.55 5.22 -33.51
N VAL A 93 -13.79 5.71 -33.30
CA VAL A 93 -14.18 6.33 -32.02
C VAL A 93 -14.06 5.33 -30.87
N ALA A 94 -14.44 4.08 -31.05
CA ALA A 94 -14.28 3.02 -30.07
C ALA A 94 -12.79 2.74 -29.78
N ALA A 95 -11.91 2.74 -30.78
CA ALA A 95 -10.48 2.61 -30.60
C ALA A 95 -9.91 3.79 -29.77
N LEU A 96 -10.32 5.02 -30.08
CA LEU A 96 -9.92 6.21 -29.30
C LEU A 96 -10.42 6.13 -27.85
N ALA A 97 -11.62 5.60 -27.61
CA ALA A 97 -12.15 5.35 -26.28
C ALA A 97 -11.24 4.41 -25.48
N GLY A 98 -10.79 3.32 -26.08
CA GLY A 98 -9.85 2.39 -25.48
C GLY A 98 -8.50 3.03 -25.18
N ALA A 99 -7.98 3.85 -26.08
CA ALA A 99 -6.73 4.56 -25.90
C ALA A 99 -6.82 5.56 -24.72
N GLY A 100 -7.85 6.39 -24.67
CA GLY A 100 -8.08 7.35 -23.58
C GLY A 100 -8.27 6.66 -22.22
N TRP A 101 -9.02 5.55 -22.19
CA TRP A 101 -9.18 4.71 -21.00
C TRP A 101 -7.82 4.25 -20.47
N THR A 102 -7.01 3.66 -21.34
CA THR A 102 -5.70 3.09 -20.96
C THR A 102 -4.75 4.18 -20.45
N LEU A 103 -4.69 5.34 -21.10
CA LEU A 103 -3.86 6.46 -20.67
C LEU A 103 -4.20 6.89 -19.25
N SER A 104 -5.48 7.15 -18.96
CA SER A 104 -5.91 7.63 -17.65
C SER A 104 -5.84 6.55 -16.56
N ALA A 105 -6.36 5.35 -16.85
CA ALA A 105 -6.43 4.26 -15.88
C ALA A 105 -5.04 3.78 -15.45
N SER A 106 -4.09 3.65 -16.40
CA SER A 106 -2.73 3.20 -16.09
C SER A 106 -2.02 4.15 -15.15
N GLU A 107 -2.12 5.46 -15.36
CA GLU A 107 -1.46 6.44 -14.51
C GLU A 107 -2.13 6.57 -13.13
N LEU A 108 -3.46 6.51 -13.06
CA LEU A 108 -4.18 6.49 -11.80
C LEU A 108 -3.84 5.24 -10.98
N TRP A 109 -3.67 4.09 -11.64
CA TRP A 109 -3.26 2.85 -10.99
C TRP A 109 -1.83 2.92 -10.46
N VAL A 110 -0.88 3.42 -11.27
CA VAL A 110 0.50 3.64 -10.85
C VAL A 110 0.56 4.62 -9.68
N ALA A 111 -0.22 5.72 -9.74
CA ALA A 111 -0.31 6.67 -8.66
C ALA A 111 -0.83 6.03 -7.36
N ALA A 112 -1.87 5.20 -7.46
CA ALA A 112 -2.40 4.45 -6.31
C ALA A 112 -1.35 3.52 -5.72
N GLN A 113 -0.64 2.74 -6.55
CA GLN A 113 0.39 1.80 -6.11
C GLN A 113 1.57 2.51 -5.40
N ARG A 114 1.98 3.69 -5.88
CA ARG A 114 3.06 4.49 -5.27
C ARG A 114 2.70 5.05 -3.90
N THR A 115 1.40 5.23 -3.61
CA THR A 115 0.94 5.72 -2.30
C THR A 115 0.72 4.61 -1.28
N MET A 116 0.89 3.35 -1.68
CA MET A 116 0.64 2.19 -0.82
C MET A 116 1.93 1.70 -0.17
N PRO A 117 2.00 1.58 1.17
CA PRO A 117 3.12 0.96 1.83
C PRO A 117 3.23 -0.52 1.46
N SER A 118 4.46 -1.06 1.37
CA SER A 118 4.73 -2.43 0.93
C SER A 118 3.95 -3.49 1.73
N TRP A 119 3.86 -3.30 3.05
CA TRP A 119 3.18 -4.23 3.97
C TRP A 119 1.64 -4.26 3.84
N ALA A 120 1.02 -3.18 3.33
CA ALA A 120 -0.44 -3.09 3.18
C ALA A 120 -0.90 -3.14 1.72
N ARG A 121 0.03 -3.22 0.76
CA ARG A 121 -0.25 -3.09 -0.69
C ARG A 121 -1.37 -3.99 -1.16
N GLY A 122 -1.40 -5.25 -0.77
CA GLY A 122 -2.45 -6.18 -1.17
C GLY A 122 -3.85 -5.74 -0.71
N ARG A 123 -4.00 -5.37 0.57
CA ARG A 123 -5.29 -4.93 1.13
C ARG A 123 -5.75 -3.60 0.53
N MET A 124 -4.83 -2.64 0.39
CA MET A 124 -5.14 -1.34 -0.19
C MET A 124 -5.47 -1.45 -1.67
N SER A 125 -4.77 -2.28 -2.44
CA SER A 125 -5.10 -2.58 -3.84
C SER A 125 -6.51 -3.17 -3.97
N ALA A 126 -6.87 -4.14 -3.12
CA ALA A 126 -8.21 -4.71 -3.11
C ALA A 126 -9.29 -3.66 -2.83
N THR A 127 -9.05 -2.75 -1.87
CA THR A 127 -9.97 -1.65 -1.57
C THR A 127 -10.12 -0.69 -2.76
N VAL A 128 -9.03 -0.34 -3.44
CA VAL A 128 -9.06 0.55 -4.62
C VAL A 128 -9.82 -0.14 -5.77
N ILE A 129 -9.57 -1.41 -6.03
CA ILE A 129 -10.27 -2.18 -7.07
C ILE A 129 -11.76 -2.25 -6.75
N MET A 130 -12.13 -2.61 -5.52
CA MET A 130 -13.53 -2.71 -5.10
C MET A 130 -14.26 -1.37 -5.24
N ALA A 131 -13.63 -0.27 -4.80
CA ALA A 131 -14.20 1.07 -4.94
C ALA A 131 -14.36 1.49 -6.41
N SER A 132 -13.38 1.17 -7.27
CA SER A 132 -13.43 1.47 -8.72
C SER A 132 -14.52 0.68 -9.42
N GLN A 133 -14.62 -0.63 -9.16
CA GLN A 133 -15.65 -1.49 -9.76
C GLN A 133 -17.04 -1.12 -9.26
N GLY A 134 -17.18 -0.77 -7.97
CA GLY A 134 -18.42 -0.22 -7.42
C GLY A 134 -18.83 1.08 -8.11
N ALA A 135 -17.88 1.99 -8.35
CA ALA A 135 -18.13 3.23 -9.09
C ALA A 135 -18.53 3.00 -10.54
N ILE A 136 -17.89 2.02 -11.24
CA ILE A 136 -18.27 1.63 -12.61
C ILE A 136 -19.69 1.06 -12.62
N ALA A 137 -20.05 0.21 -11.68
CA ALA A 137 -21.38 -0.38 -11.59
C ALA A 137 -22.46 0.68 -11.32
N LEU A 138 -22.24 1.57 -10.35
CA LEU A 138 -23.14 2.69 -10.06
C LEU A 138 -23.25 3.65 -11.24
N GLY A 139 -22.13 3.99 -11.87
CA GLY A 139 -22.12 4.82 -13.07
C GLY A 139 -22.88 4.17 -14.23
N GLY A 140 -22.72 2.87 -14.45
CA GLY A 140 -23.47 2.12 -15.45
C GLY A 140 -24.98 2.21 -15.25
N ILE A 141 -25.46 2.13 -14.00
CA ILE A 141 -26.88 2.31 -13.65
C ILE A 141 -27.32 3.75 -13.95
N ILE A 142 -26.57 4.76 -13.48
CA ILE A 142 -26.89 6.18 -13.66
C ILE A 142 -26.97 6.53 -15.15
N TRP A 143 -25.94 6.20 -15.91
CA TRP A 143 -25.86 6.52 -17.34
C TRP A 143 -26.84 5.71 -18.18
N GLY A 144 -27.05 4.44 -17.83
CA GLY A 144 -28.06 3.60 -18.46
C GLY A 144 -29.47 4.14 -18.30
N PHE A 145 -29.83 4.54 -17.07
CA PHE A 145 -31.13 5.15 -16.75
C PHE A 145 -31.28 6.51 -17.43
N SER A 146 -30.24 7.37 -17.37
CA SER A 146 -30.26 8.68 -18.05
C SER A 146 -30.46 8.54 -19.56
N SER A 147 -29.86 7.54 -20.17
CA SER A 147 -30.05 7.29 -21.64
C SER A 147 -31.46 6.85 -22.03
N GLN A 148 -32.19 6.20 -21.12
CA GLN A 148 -33.57 5.81 -21.32
C GLN A 148 -34.55 6.98 -21.17
N THR A 149 -34.29 7.91 -20.24
CA THR A 149 -35.18 9.04 -19.91
C THR A 149 -34.90 10.27 -20.77
N ALA A 150 -33.63 10.69 -20.88
CA ALA A 150 -33.22 11.91 -21.59
C ALA A 150 -32.70 11.64 -23.02
N GLY A 151 -32.52 10.37 -23.38
CA GLY A 151 -31.93 9.97 -24.68
C GLY A 151 -30.42 9.94 -24.67
N VAL A 152 -29.85 9.17 -25.61
CA VAL A 152 -28.41 8.89 -25.68
C VAL A 152 -27.55 10.13 -25.89
N ASN A 153 -27.97 11.04 -26.78
CA ASN A 153 -27.22 12.25 -27.14
C ASN A 153 -27.11 13.22 -25.95
N VAL A 154 -28.22 13.42 -25.21
CA VAL A 154 -28.22 14.29 -24.03
C VAL A 154 -27.34 13.69 -22.93
N THR A 155 -27.44 12.37 -22.74
CA THR A 155 -26.62 11.67 -21.76
C THR A 155 -25.12 11.79 -22.05
N LEU A 156 -24.72 11.62 -23.33
CA LEU A 156 -23.32 11.79 -23.76
C LEU A 156 -22.83 13.24 -23.58
N ALA A 157 -23.68 14.23 -23.90
CA ALA A 157 -23.34 15.63 -23.69
C ALA A 157 -23.14 15.95 -22.20
N VAL A 158 -24.06 15.49 -21.34
CA VAL A 158 -23.94 15.66 -19.88
C VAL A 158 -22.69 14.95 -19.36
N ALA A 159 -22.40 13.75 -19.83
CA ALA A 159 -21.20 13.02 -19.43
C ALA A 159 -19.92 13.73 -19.88
N ALA A 160 -19.88 14.28 -21.09
CA ALA A 160 -18.75 15.07 -21.58
C ALA A 160 -18.51 16.33 -20.74
N VAL A 161 -19.57 17.08 -20.42
CA VAL A 161 -19.48 18.29 -19.58
C VAL A 161 -19.04 17.91 -18.16
N ALA A 162 -19.64 16.89 -17.56
CA ALA A 162 -19.29 16.45 -16.22
C ALA A 162 -17.84 15.95 -16.13
N MET A 163 -17.36 15.21 -17.14
CA MET A 163 -15.98 14.79 -17.25
C MET A 163 -15.03 16.00 -17.40
N ALA A 164 -15.38 16.97 -18.25
CA ALA A 164 -14.62 18.21 -18.40
C ALA A 164 -14.56 19.02 -17.08
N LEU A 165 -15.68 19.16 -16.38
CA LEU A 165 -15.72 19.81 -15.06
C LEU A 165 -14.88 19.08 -14.02
N SER A 166 -14.85 17.73 -14.07
CA SER A 166 -13.99 16.95 -13.18
C SER A 166 -12.51 17.24 -13.37
N LEU A 167 -12.08 17.67 -14.58
CA LEU A 167 -10.71 18.11 -14.85
C LEU A 167 -10.39 19.43 -14.14
N LEU A 168 -11.34 20.37 -14.07
CA LEU A 168 -11.15 21.63 -13.33
C LEU A 168 -11.00 21.37 -11.83
N LEU A 169 -11.77 20.43 -11.28
CA LEU A 169 -11.62 19.99 -9.89
C LEU A 169 -10.30 19.23 -9.65
N ALA A 170 -9.71 18.65 -10.69
CA ALA A 170 -8.43 17.95 -10.59
C ALA A 170 -7.22 18.89 -10.52
N ILE A 171 -7.35 20.17 -10.86
CA ILE A 171 -6.26 21.17 -10.79
C ILE A 171 -5.75 21.35 -9.35
N PRO A 172 -6.60 21.66 -8.34
CA PRO A 172 -6.17 21.74 -6.95
C PRO A 172 -5.80 20.36 -6.35
N LEU A 173 -6.27 19.29 -6.97
CA LEU A 173 -6.00 17.89 -6.61
C LEU A 173 -4.82 17.31 -7.40
N SER A 174 -3.90 18.16 -7.91
CA SER A 174 -2.78 17.70 -8.72
C SER A 174 -2.00 16.58 -8.01
N ILE A 175 -1.70 15.52 -8.76
CA ILE A 175 -0.87 14.42 -8.28
C ILE A 175 0.57 14.93 -8.37
N ASN A 176 1.00 15.70 -7.36
CA ASN A 176 2.39 16.11 -7.24
C ASN A 176 3.17 14.93 -6.65
N PHE A 177 3.82 14.15 -7.50
CA PHE A 177 4.76 13.10 -7.09
C PHE A 177 6.03 13.68 -6.44
N THR A 178 6.23 14.99 -6.48
CA THR A 178 7.28 15.70 -5.73
C THR A 178 7.04 15.68 -4.22
N THR A 179 5.79 15.54 -3.79
CA THR A 179 5.51 15.08 -2.44
C THR A 179 5.27 13.57 -2.54
N SER A 180 6.25 12.82 -3.03
CA SER A 180 6.40 11.47 -2.58
C SER A 180 6.34 11.60 -1.06
N LEU A 181 5.29 11.06 -0.45
CA LEU A 181 5.47 10.52 0.88
C LEU A 181 6.67 9.63 0.66
N SER A 182 7.85 10.17 0.95
CA SER A 182 9.08 9.42 0.91
C SER A 182 8.85 8.32 1.92
N PHE A 183 8.40 7.18 1.41
CA PHE A 183 8.51 5.91 2.12
C PHE A 183 9.94 5.40 1.99
N ASP A 184 10.86 6.23 1.47
CA ASP A 184 12.24 6.07 1.77
C ASP A 184 12.31 6.09 3.28
N PRO A 185 12.78 5.01 3.90
CA PRO A 185 13.00 5.03 5.33
C PRO A 185 13.80 6.31 5.58
N PRO A 186 13.33 7.21 6.47
CA PRO A 186 14.09 8.43 6.74
C PRO A 186 15.51 7.98 7.04
N PRO A 187 16.55 8.76 6.66
CA PRO A 187 17.92 8.39 6.92
C PRO A 187 17.98 7.99 8.40
N ILE A 188 18.17 6.70 8.61
CA ILE A 188 18.20 6.15 9.96
C ILE A 188 19.43 6.77 10.58
N SER A 189 19.24 7.49 11.67
CA SER A 189 20.34 8.11 12.42
C SER A 189 21.32 7.08 13.01
N CYS A 190 21.05 5.79 12.79
CA CYS A 190 21.89 4.69 13.18
C CYS A 190 22.57 4.08 11.96
N VAL A 191 23.88 4.09 11.93
CA VAL A 191 24.68 3.56 10.83
C VAL A 191 24.64 2.02 10.89
N MET A 192 24.18 1.39 9.79
CA MET A 192 24.38 -0.05 9.63
C MET A 192 25.85 -0.34 9.52
N MET A 193 26.40 -1.12 10.45
CA MET A 193 27.76 -1.60 10.30
C MET A 193 27.89 -2.53 9.09
N PRO A 194 28.99 -2.45 8.33
CA PRO A 194 29.20 -3.34 7.19
C PRO A 194 29.20 -4.80 7.68
N LEU A 195 28.37 -5.62 7.03
CA LEU A 195 28.30 -7.04 7.34
C LEU A 195 29.50 -7.76 6.68
N VAL A 196 30.28 -8.48 7.47
CA VAL A 196 31.35 -9.34 6.97
C VAL A 196 30.76 -10.58 6.31
N ASN A 197 29.70 -11.14 6.92
CA ASN A 197 28.97 -12.29 6.40
C ASN A 197 27.53 -11.87 6.10
N ASN A 198 27.11 -11.97 4.83
CA ASN A 198 25.74 -11.68 4.44
C ASN A 198 24.80 -12.81 4.89
N PRO A 199 23.86 -12.55 5.80
CA PRO A 199 22.91 -13.56 6.24
C PRO A 199 21.94 -13.90 5.10
N GLN A 200 21.53 -15.17 5.03
CA GLN A 200 20.48 -15.58 4.11
C GLN A 200 19.11 -15.04 4.57
N PRO A 201 18.14 -14.85 3.68
CA PRO A 201 16.82 -14.29 4.02
C PRO A 201 16.10 -15.00 5.17
N ARG A 202 16.30 -16.31 5.29
CA ARG A 202 15.67 -17.16 6.32
C ARG A 202 16.54 -17.39 7.55
N ASP A 203 17.74 -16.85 7.58
CA ASP A 203 18.62 -16.99 8.75
C ASP A 203 18.03 -16.29 9.96
N GLY A 204 18.00 -17.00 11.08
CA GLY A 204 17.47 -16.52 12.36
C GLY A 204 17.53 -17.62 13.43
N PRO A 205 17.22 -17.26 14.67
CA PRO A 205 16.94 -15.90 15.18
C PRO A 205 18.16 -14.97 15.09
N ILE A 206 17.89 -13.69 14.82
CA ILE A 206 18.92 -12.65 14.79
C ILE A 206 18.75 -11.74 15.98
N THR A 207 19.84 -11.50 16.67
CA THR A 207 19.92 -10.54 17.76
C THR A 207 20.58 -9.26 17.26
N ILE A 208 19.90 -8.14 17.42
CA ILE A 208 20.40 -6.81 17.08
C ILE A 208 20.69 -6.08 18.39
N THR A 209 21.88 -5.55 18.52
CA THR A 209 22.30 -4.80 19.71
C THR A 209 22.71 -3.39 19.36
N PHE A 210 22.39 -2.47 20.26
CA PHE A 210 22.79 -1.07 20.21
C PHE A 210 23.38 -0.69 21.55
N GLU A 211 24.40 0.13 21.52
CA GLU A 211 24.95 0.76 22.72
C GLU A 211 24.68 2.27 22.65
N ILE A 212 24.17 2.85 23.70
CA ILE A 212 23.86 4.27 23.79
C ILE A 212 24.35 4.83 25.12
N GLU A 213 25.07 5.93 25.06
CA GLU A 213 25.49 6.68 26.23
C GLU A 213 24.56 7.87 26.43
N VAL A 214 23.98 8.03 27.61
CA VAL A 214 22.95 9.03 27.91
C VAL A 214 23.40 9.87 29.12
N ASP A 215 23.22 11.18 29.02
CA ASP A 215 23.49 12.07 30.17
C ASP A 215 22.67 11.62 31.40
N ARG A 216 23.33 11.55 32.54
CA ARG A 216 22.72 11.19 33.84
C ARG A 216 21.46 12.00 34.17
N MET A 217 21.44 13.27 33.80
CA MET A 217 20.30 14.16 34.05
C MET A 217 19.09 13.79 33.18
N ARG A 218 19.31 13.16 32.01
CA ARG A 218 18.27 12.77 31.05
C ARG A 218 17.91 11.26 31.11
N GLY A 219 18.47 10.51 32.02
CA GLY A 219 18.22 9.08 32.17
C GLY A 219 16.72 8.71 32.32
N ARG A 220 15.97 9.52 33.10
CA ARG A 220 14.52 9.31 33.27
C ARG A 220 13.73 9.51 31.94
N GLU A 221 14.10 10.51 31.16
CA GLU A 221 13.50 10.78 29.85
C GLU A 221 13.81 9.62 28.89
N PHE A 222 15.05 9.17 28.85
CA PHE A 222 15.51 8.02 28.08
C PHE A 222 14.68 6.76 28.41
N LEU A 223 14.57 6.38 29.67
CA LEU A 223 13.82 5.19 30.09
C LEU A 223 12.34 5.27 29.73
N ARG A 224 11.75 6.48 29.74
CA ARG A 224 10.36 6.68 29.29
C ARG A 224 10.23 6.43 27.79
N LEU A 225 11.10 7.02 26.98
CA LEU A 225 11.10 6.83 25.52
C LEU A 225 11.36 5.38 25.13
N MET A 226 12.24 4.68 25.85
CA MET A 226 12.54 3.27 25.60
C MET A 226 11.35 2.34 25.83
N ARG A 227 10.40 2.70 26.70
CA ARG A 227 9.14 1.96 26.83
C ARG A 227 8.29 2.08 25.56
N GLU A 228 8.23 3.26 24.95
CA GLU A 228 7.52 3.48 23.68
C GLU A 228 8.21 2.73 22.53
N VAL A 229 9.53 2.83 22.43
CA VAL A 229 10.35 2.13 21.43
C VAL A 229 10.19 0.61 21.55
N ARG A 230 10.16 0.05 22.75
CA ARG A 230 9.88 -1.38 22.97
C ARG A 230 8.53 -1.80 22.37
N LEU A 231 7.48 -1.00 22.58
CA LEU A 231 6.14 -1.31 22.05
C LEU A 231 6.13 -1.26 20.51
N ILE A 232 6.82 -0.27 19.93
CA ILE A 232 6.97 -0.14 18.47
C ILE A 232 7.62 -1.40 17.89
N HIS A 233 8.77 -1.81 18.42
CA HIS A 233 9.49 -2.97 17.90
C HIS A 233 8.73 -4.29 18.10
N ARG A 234 8.08 -4.49 19.26
CA ARG A 234 7.25 -5.68 19.50
C ARG A 234 6.06 -5.78 18.53
N ARG A 235 5.39 -4.66 18.27
CA ARG A 235 4.28 -4.60 17.29
C ARG A 235 4.76 -4.92 15.87
N ASN A 236 6.00 -4.55 15.55
CA ASN A 236 6.59 -4.75 14.23
C ASN A 236 7.30 -6.10 14.05
N GLY A 237 7.24 -7.01 15.05
CA GLY A 237 7.68 -8.39 14.89
C GLY A 237 8.90 -8.82 15.73
N ALA A 238 9.45 -7.96 16.58
CA ALA A 238 10.45 -8.38 17.57
C ALA A 238 9.78 -9.18 18.68
N TYR A 239 10.26 -10.39 18.95
CA TYR A 239 9.72 -11.23 20.02
C TYR A 239 10.56 -11.16 21.31
N GLY A 240 11.84 -10.78 21.22
CA GLY A 240 12.72 -10.50 22.36
C GLY A 240 13.09 -9.02 22.42
N TRP A 241 13.15 -8.47 23.64
CA TRP A 241 13.59 -7.10 23.91
C TRP A 241 14.17 -7.00 25.31
N ARG A 242 15.41 -6.52 25.40
CA ARG A 242 16.10 -6.23 26.66
C ARG A 242 16.70 -4.83 26.61
N LEU A 243 16.76 -4.20 27.76
CA LEU A 243 17.47 -2.96 28.01
C LEU A 243 18.30 -3.18 29.28
N ASP A 244 19.60 -3.24 29.13
CA ASP A 244 20.55 -3.47 30.20
C ASP A 244 21.38 -2.21 30.42
N GLU A 245 21.72 -1.90 31.66
CA GLU A 245 22.67 -0.85 32.04
C GLU A 245 24.05 -1.47 32.18
N ASP A 246 25.07 -0.85 31.58
CA ASP A 246 26.45 -1.31 31.70
C ASP A 246 26.99 -0.96 33.07
N LEU A 247 27.31 -1.98 33.86
CA LEU A 247 27.85 -1.80 35.20
C LEU A 247 29.33 -1.38 35.19
N THR A 248 30.01 -1.49 34.05
CA THR A 248 31.42 -1.13 33.86
C THR A 248 31.61 0.29 33.34
N ARG A 249 30.59 0.84 32.67
CA ARG A 249 30.55 2.19 32.11
C ARG A 249 29.33 2.92 32.63
N SER A 250 29.53 4.01 33.33
CA SER A 250 28.41 4.80 33.84
C SER A 250 27.59 5.40 32.70
N ASN A 251 26.26 5.42 32.89
CA ASN A 251 25.28 6.03 31.95
C ASN A 251 25.25 5.39 30.53
N THR A 252 25.81 4.20 30.36
CA THR A 252 25.79 3.45 29.12
C THR A 252 24.73 2.37 29.21
N TYR A 253 23.88 2.30 28.18
CA TYR A 253 22.80 1.32 28.08
C TYR A 253 22.98 0.47 26.84
N ARG A 254 22.71 -0.82 26.98
CA ARG A 254 22.68 -1.78 25.90
C ARG A 254 21.25 -2.19 25.63
N ILE A 255 20.82 -1.98 24.38
CA ILE A 255 19.52 -2.39 23.87
C ILE A 255 19.73 -3.67 23.07
N GLU A 256 18.95 -4.69 23.37
CA GLU A 256 18.97 -5.96 22.66
C GLU A 256 17.58 -6.27 22.12
N MET A 257 17.50 -6.53 20.83
CA MET A 257 16.27 -6.89 20.11
C MET A 257 16.48 -8.21 19.37
N ILE A 258 15.52 -9.13 19.49
CA ILE A 258 15.55 -10.43 18.83
C ILE A 258 14.41 -10.52 17.83
N VAL A 259 14.76 -10.86 16.59
CA VAL A 259 13.81 -11.06 15.48
C VAL A 259 13.91 -12.47 14.90
N PRO A 260 12.81 -13.03 14.33
CA PRO A 260 12.79 -14.43 13.92
C PRO A 260 13.68 -14.72 12.70
N SER A 261 13.93 -13.74 11.82
CA SER A 261 14.75 -13.93 10.63
C SER A 261 15.33 -12.60 10.12
N TRP A 262 16.33 -12.67 9.23
CA TRP A 262 16.88 -11.51 8.56
C TRP A 262 15.84 -10.75 7.74
N THR A 263 15.03 -11.47 6.96
CA THR A 263 13.89 -10.86 6.24
C THR A 263 12.90 -10.20 7.19
N GLY A 264 12.62 -10.83 8.34
CA GLY A 264 11.77 -10.25 9.39
C GLY A 264 12.28 -8.90 9.89
N TYR A 265 13.59 -8.76 10.08
CA TYR A 265 14.23 -7.50 10.46
C TYR A 265 14.11 -6.43 9.36
N LEU A 266 14.41 -6.77 8.11
CA LEU A 266 14.28 -5.83 6.98
C LEU A 266 12.84 -5.33 6.82
N LEU A 267 11.88 -6.24 6.87
CA LEU A 267 10.45 -5.89 6.83
C LEU A 267 10.01 -5.04 8.02
N GLN A 268 10.58 -5.26 9.21
CA GLN A 268 10.31 -4.43 10.38
C GLN A 268 10.73 -2.99 10.15
N ARG A 269 11.89 -2.75 9.55
CA ARG A 269 12.38 -1.40 9.22
C ARG A 269 11.47 -0.71 8.20
N GLU A 270 11.00 -1.43 7.18
CA GLU A 270 10.08 -0.89 6.17
C GLU A 270 8.69 -0.56 6.73
N ARG A 271 8.28 -1.23 7.81
CA ARG A 271 6.96 -1.03 8.44
C ARG A 271 6.89 0.17 9.37
N LEU A 272 8.01 0.72 9.77
CA LEU A 272 8.05 1.88 10.68
C LEU A 272 7.33 3.08 10.06
N THR A 273 6.39 3.64 10.80
CA THR A 273 5.73 4.89 10.42
C THR A 273 6.63 6.10 10.72
N LYS A 274 6.39 7.24 10.08
CA LYS A 274 7.14 8.48 10.36
C LYS A 274 7.08 8.88 11.82
N ALA A 275 5.94 8.72 12.49
CA ALA A 275 5.78 9.04 13.91
C ALA A 275 6.61 8.09 14.80
N GLU A 276 6.66 6.81 14.46
CA GLU A 276 7.48 5.82 15.18
C GLU A 276 8.96 6.08 14.97
N GLN A 277 9.37 6.40 13.75
CA GLN A 277 10.74 6.77 13.44
C GLN A 277 11.16 8.04 14.19
N GLU A 278 10.29 9.05 14.30
CA GLU A 278 10.57 10.25 15.07
C GLU A 278 10.75 9.94 16.57
N THR A 279 9.98 8.99 17.10
CA THR A 279 10.16 8.52 18.49
C THR A 279 11.52 7.85 18.66
N ILE A 280 11.95 7.01 17.72
CA ILE A 280 13.27 6.37 17.72
C ILE A 280 14.37 7.44 17.58
N ASN A 281 14.20 8.40 16.67
CA ASN A 281 15.16 9.49 16.47
C ASN A 281 15.33 10.37 17.73
N ARG A 282 14.24 10.57 18.50
CA ARG A 282 14.35 11.28 19.81
C ARG A 282 15.25 10.54 20.80
N VAL A 283 15.22 9.20 20.81
CA VAL A 283 16.13 8.41 21.62
C VAL A 283 17.57 8.63 21.18
N TRP A 284 17.85 8.59 19.89
CA TRP A 284 19.20 8.79 19.34
C TRP A 284 19.75 10.19 19.62
N ARG A 285 18.91 11.23 19.70
CA ARG A 285 19.31 12.59 20.08
C ARG A 285 19.72 12.71 21.55
N LEU A 286 19.45 11.70 22.39
CA LEU A 286 19.89 11.66 23.77
C LEU A 286 21.32 11.11 23.93
N HIS A 287 21.88 10.57 22.85
CA HIS A 287 23.24 10.06 22.85
C HIS A 287 24.25 11.20 22.98
N VAL A 288 25.18 11.04 23.94
CA VAL A 288 26.25 12.01 24.23
C VAL A 288 27.64 11.48 23.90
N GLY A 289 27.76 10.21 23.47
CA GLY A 289 29.01 9.60 23.05
C GLY A 289 29.59 10.24 21.79
N GLN A 290 30.92 10.14 21.62
CA GLN A 290 31.59 10.64 20.40
C GLN A 290 31.31 9.78 19.18
N ASP A 291 31.05 8.49 19.38
CA ASP A 291 30.79 7.54 18.31
C ASP A 291 29.28 7.46 17.99
N VAL A 292 28.96 7.43 16.71
CA VAL A 292 27.57 7.20 16.29
C VAL A 292 27.16 5.80 16.74
N PRO A 293 26.02 5.63 17.45
CA PRO A 293 25.55 4.31 17.87
C PRO A 293 25.39 3.40 16.66
N GLY A 294 26.18 2.32 16.62
CA GLY A 294 26.17 1.35 15.54
C GLY A 294 25.32 0.14 15.87
N GLU A 295 24.59 -0.38 14.87
CA GLU A 295 23.90 -1.64 14.99
C GLU A 295 24.87 -2.80 14.85
N ARG A 296 24.91 -3.72 15.83
CA ARG A 296 25.63 -4.98 15.73
C ARG A 296 24.65 -6.14 15.58
N TYR A 297 24.96 -7.02 14.67
CA TYR A 297 24.09 -8.15 14.31
C TYR A 297 24.74 -9.46 14.72
N TYR A 298 23.98 -10.31 15.39
CA TYR A 298 24.42 -11.63 15.83
C TYR A 298 23.44 -12.68 15.35
N LEU A 299 23.97 -13.68 14.63
CA LEU A 299 23.22 -14.88 14.26
C LEU A 299 23.43 -15.93 15.35
N CYS A 300 22.35 -16.54 15.82
CA CYS A 300 22.44 -17.62 16.79
C CYS A 300 23.23 -18.79 16.20
N ALA A 301 24.41 -19.07 16.72
CA ALA A 301 25.28 -20.16 16.23
C ALA A 301 24.73 -21.56 16.59
N ASN A 302 23.95 -21.65 17.67
CA ASN A 302 23.44 -22.93 18.17
C ASN A 302 21.97 -23.14 17.80
N ARG A 303 21.72 -23.34 16.52
CA ARG A 303 20.35 -23.48 15.94
C ARG A 303 19.60 -24.70 16.51
N GLU A 304 20.30 -25.79 16.85
CA GLU A 304 19.67 -27.03 17.32
C GLU A 304 19.13 -26.96 18.75
N LEU A 305 19.75 -26.21 19.63
CA LEU A 305 19.29 -26.01 21.01
C LEU A 305 18.02 -25.15 21.09
N ASN A 306 17.89 -24.17 20.19
CA ASN A 306 16.73 -23.27 20.17
C ASN A 306 15.50 -23.89 19.48
N ALA A 307 15.67 -24.84 18.57
CA ALA A 307 14.54 -25.57 17.98
C ALA A 307 13.83 -26.47 19.04
N ARG A 308 14.55 -26.94 20.04
CA ARG A 308 13.98 -27.73 21.17
C ARG A 308 13.40 -26.84 22.28
N GLY A 309 13.83 -25.57 22.40
CA GLY A 309 13.34 -24.63 23.41
C GLY A 309 12.06 -23.89 23.04
N ALA A 310 11.60 -23.98 21.81
CA ALA A 310 10.33 -23.38 21.36
C ALA A 310 9.08 -24.15 21.82
N THR A 311 9.25 -25.33 22.42
CA THR A 311 8.22 -26.03 23.21
C THR A 311 8.32 -25.66 24.69
N VAL A 312 8.28 -24.39 25.02
CA VAL A 312 7.94 -23.95 26.38
C VAL A 312 6.44 -24.12 26.51
N THR A 313 6.07 -25.29 27.03
CA THR A 313 4.77 -25.56 27.63
C THR A 313 4.42 -24.40 28.58
N HIS A 314 3.36 -23.67 28.28
CA HIS A 314 2.64 -22.90 29.28
C HIS A 314 2.36 -23.85 30.46
N PRO A 315 2.75 -23.52 31.67
CA PRO A 315 2.23 -24.23 32.82
C PRO A 315 0.73 -23.94 32.85
N SER A 316 -0.06 -24.92 32.44
CA SER A 316 -1.49 -24.92 32.69
C SER A 316 -1.67 -24.76 34.20
N SER A 317 -2.29 -23.67 34.61
CA SER A 317 -2.84 -23.47 35.94
C SER A 317 -3.79 -24.63 36.24
N ARG A 318 -3.28 -25.69 36.88
CA ARG A 318 -4.15 -26.65 37.53
C ARG A 318 -4.76 -25.90 38.72
N HIS A 319 -6.03 -25.61 38.62
CA HIS A 319 -6.92 -25.36 39.75
C HIS A 319 -6.79 -26.58 40.67
N THR A 320 -6.04 -26.48 41.73
CA THR A 320 -6.20 -27.35 42.89
C THR A 320 -7.38 -26.84 43.69
N SER A 321 -8.48 -27.55 43.56
CA SER A 321 -9.63 -27.42 44.45
C SER A 321 -9.21 -27.82 45.87
N PRO A 322 -9.54 -27.04 46.92
CA PRO A 322 -9.30 -27.43 48.27
C PRO A 322 -10.53 -28.23 48.76
N LEU A 323 -10.40 -29.57 48.88
CA LEU A 323 -11.26 -30.43 49.72
C LEU A 323 -10.83 -31.86 49.54
N ASP A 324 -9.92 -32.33 50.42
CA ASP A 324 -10.01 -33.65 51.08
C ASP A 324 -8.95 -33.73 52.19
N LEU A 325 -9.34 -33.19 53.35
CA LEU A 325 -8.79 -33.51 54.62
C LEU A 325 -9.77 -34.44 55.31
N SER A 326 -9.59 -35.76 55.15
CA SER A 326 -10.02 -36.75 56.16
C SER A 326 -9.63 -38.15 55.74
N ALA A 327 -9.14 -38.89 56.69
CA ALA A 327 -8.94 -40.32 56.76
C ALA A 327 -7.57 -40.83 56.22
N HIS A 328 -6.59 -40.96 57.04
CA HIS A 328 -6.15 -42.22 57.60
C HIS A 328 -5.01 -42.05 58.60
N GLU A 329 -5.44 -41.90 59.84
CA GLU A 329 -4.69 -42.29 61.01
C GLU A 329 -4.91 -43.80 61.20
N VAL A 330 -3.94 -44.47 61.83
CA VAL A 330 -3.96 -45.87 62.35
C VAL A 330 -3.42 -46.91 61.35
N GLN A 331 -2.15 -47.27 61.50
CA GLN A 331 -1.77 -48.51 62.23
C GLN A 331 -0.24 -48.56 62.38
N ARG A 332 0.15 -48.51 63.66
CA ARG A 332 1.40 -49.01 64.23
C ARG A 332 1.35 -50.53 64.31
N THR A 333 2.56 -51.10 64.40
CA THR A 333 3.00 -52.38 65.00
C THR A 333 2.94 -53.59 64.06
N SER A 334 4.05 -54.04 63.62
CA SER A 334 4.92 -55.08 64.17
C SER A 334 6.17 -55.22 63.31
#